data_a84f241a2eb56c70aed6f917c048558b
#
_entry.id   a84f241a2eb56c70aed6f917c048558b
#
_cell.length_a   1.000
_cell.length_b   1.000
_cell.length_c   1.000
_cell.angle_alpha   90.00
_cell.angle_beta   90.00
_cell.angle_gamma   90.00
#
_symmetry.space_group_name_H-M   'P 1'
#
loop_
_entity.id
_entity.type
_entity.pdbx_description
1 polymer ?
#
loop_
_entity_poly.entity_id
_entity_poly.type
_entity_poly.pdbx_seq_one_letter_code
_entity_poly.pdbx_strand_id
1 'polypeptide(L)'
;MTRQTSKGTCTFCQREFSKSSMTRHLASCEQRAAIQAEAGNHQKAHKTRAFHLVVEGYRLPMYWMHLEVVAGTTLDTLDRFLRDTWLECCGHLSAFEIGGVRYSVDEAIYEWDRDSQKNMQVRLDQVLHPGQTCSYEYDFGSTTELTVKVTAEQEVDMKGKTIQVLARNNLSMIPCDVCGGSATTTCSQCIYEEDKGYLCDACAKDHECGEEMLLPRVNSPRAGVCGYTGQAPAYIW
;
A
#
# COMPACT_ATOMS: atom_id res chain seq x y z
N MET A 1 -13.02 -16.95 11.31
CA MET A 1 -12.08 -16.79 10.17
C MET A 1 -10.66 -16.72 10.69
N THR A 2 -9.77 -17.63 10.29
CA THR A 2 -8.34 -17.60 10.60
C THR A 2 -7.73 -16.40 9.89
N ARG A 3 -7.10 -15.52 10.65
CA ARG A 3 -6.42 -14.32 10.12
C ARG A 3 -5.29 -14.78 9.18
N GLN A 4 -5.50 -14.71 7.86
CA GLN A 4 -4.46 -15.04 6.87
C GLN A 4 -3.28 -14.08 7.05
N THR A 5 -2.13 -14.62 7.43
CA THR A 5 -0.88 -13.87 7.53
C THR A 5 -0.01 -14.21 6.33
N SER A 6 0.56 -13.19 5.70
CA SER A 6 1.49 -13.38 4.58
C SER A 6 2.94 -13.21 5.03
N LYS A 7 3.87 -13.85 4.30
CA LYS A 7 5.28 -13.50 4.31
C LYS A 7 5.54 -12.42 3.28
N GLY A 8 6.65 -11.73 3.40
CA GLY A 8 7.11 -10.76 2.40
C GLY A 8 8.61 -10.75 2.32
N THR A 9 9.13 -10.12 1.27
CA THR A 9 10.53 -10.11 0.90
C THR A 9 11.18 -8.78 1.26
N CYS A 10 12.33 -8.83 1.93
CA CYS A 10 13.19 -7.68 2.16
C CYS A 10 13.87 -7.28 0.84
N THR A 11 13.76 -6.00 0.42
CA THR A 11 14.34 -5.52 -0.84
C THR A 11 15.88 -5.51 -0.85
N PHE A 12 16.51 -5.56 0.32
CA PHE A 12 17.97 -5.51 0.45
C PHE A 12 18.61 -6.90 0.39
N CYS A 13 18.13 -7.84 1.21
CA CYS A 13 18.74 -9.17 1.32
C CYS A 13 17.94 -10.29 0.64
N GLN A 14 16.79 -10.00 0.05
CA GLN A 14 15.89 -10.92 -0.63
C GLN A 14 15.37 -12.09 0.24
N ARG A 15 15.54 -12.01 1.56
CA ARG A 15 15.03 -13.02 2.51
C ARG A 15 13.58 -12.72 2.86
N GLU A 16 12.84 -13.79 3.15
CA GLU A 16 11.42 -13.73 3.51
C GLU A 16 11.21 -13.73 5.01
N PHE A 17 10.28 -12.88 5.46
CA PHE A 17 9.85 -12.76 6.86
C PHE A 17 8.34 -12.60 6.95
N SER A 18 7.77 -12.99 8.10
CA SER A 18 6.40 -12.60 8.43
C SER A 18 6.33 -11.08 8.67
N LYS A 19 5.16 -10.48 8.51
CA LYS A 19 4.94 -9.05 8.77
C LYS A 19 5.49 -8.63 10.14
N SER A 20 5.19 -9.38 11.20
CA SER A 20 5.63 -9.08 12.57
C SER A 20 7.15 -9.14 12.75
N SER A 21 7.84 -9.98 11.99
CA SER A 21 9.30 -10.14 12.04
C SER A 21 10.03 -9.15 11.15
N MET A 22 9.37 -8.63 10.09
CA MET A 22 9.99 -7.76 9.11
C MET A 22 10.47 -6.44 9.69
N THR A 23 9.70 -5.80 10.57
CA THR A 23 10.12 -4.55 11.25
C THR A 23 11.44 -4.75 12.00
N ARG A 24 11.56 -5.84 12.76
CA ARG A 24 12.79 -6.16 13.50
C ARG A 24 13.93 -6.49 12.56
N HIS A 25 13.67 -7.29 11.52
CA HIS A 25 14.68 -7.62 10.52
C HIS A 25 15.23 -6.37 9.84
N LEU A 26 14.38 -5.44 9.39
CA LEU A 26 14.80 -4.21 8.72
C LEU A 26 15.70 -3.33 9.59
N ALA A 27 15.50 -3.35 10.91
CA ALA A 27 16.36 -2.64 11.87
C ALA A 27 17.77 -3.27 12.00
N SER A 28 17.91 -4.58 11.68
CA SER A 28 19.17 -5.34 11.82
C SER A 28 19.65 -5.98 10.52
N CYS A 29 19.13 -5.59 9.37
CA CYS A 29 19.52 -6.13 8.08
C CYS A 29 20.93 -5.66 7.68
N GLU A 30 21.89 -6.57 7.65
CA GLU A 30 23.29 -6.28 7.33
C GLU A 30 23.45 -5.67 5.94
N GLN A 31 22.72 -6.16 4.93
CA GLN A 31 22.77 -5.61 3.57
C GLN A 31 22.24 -4.18 3.51
N ARG A 32 21.15 -3.87 4.26
CA ARG A 32 20.66 -2.49 4.39
C ARG A 32 21.70 -1.61 5.06
N ALA A 33 22.29 -2.08 6.16
CA ALA A 33 23.32 -1.35 6.88
C ALA A 33 24.57 -1.09 6.02
N ALA A 34 25.02 -2.08 5.24
CA ALA A 34 26.14 -1.93 4.31
C ALA A 34 25.87 -0.85 3.24
N ILE A 35 24.68 -0.88 2.61
CA ILE A 35 24.27 0.11 1.61
C ILE A 35 24.23 1.52 2.21
N GLN A 36 23.76 1.69 3.43
CA GLN A 36 23.71 2.97 4.13
C GLN A 36 25.12 3.44 4.54
N ALA A 37 26.03 2.53 4.92
CA ALA A 37 27.41 2.85 5.26
C ALA A 37 28.22 3.26 4.03
N GLU A 38 28.06 2.57 2.89
CA GLU A 38 28.70 2.95 1.61
C GLU A 38 28.26 4.34 1.16
N ALA A 39 26.97 4.65 1.30
CA ALA A 39 26.43 5.98 1.02
C ALA A 39 27.06 7.05 1.92
N GLY A 40 27.27 6.75 3.21
CA GLY A 40 27.91 7.66 4.17
C GLY A 40 29.39 7.97 3.90
N ASN A 41 30.10 7.12 3.15
CA ASN A 41 31.52 7.31 2.81
C ASN A 41 31.75 8.22 1.59
N HIS A 42 30.72 8.54 0.81
CA HIS A 42 30.83 9.51 -0.27
C HIS A 42 30.82 10.94 0.31
N GLN A 43 31.77 11.79 -0.11
CA GLN A 43 31.92 13.20 0.32
C GLN A 43 30.66 14.09 0.14
N LYS A 44 29.55 13.54 -0.42
CA LYS A 44 28.27 14.18 -0.66
C LYS A 44 27.08 13.38 -0.09
N ALA A 45 27.29 12.58 0.97
CA ALA A 45 26.18 11.88 1.61
C ALA A 45 25.21 12.90 2.22
N HIS A 46 24.04 13.08 1.61
CA HIS A 46 22.97 13.90 2.13
C HIS A 46 22.04 13.04 3.01
N LYS A 47 22.40 12.90 4.29
CA LYS A 47 21.47 12.33 5.27
C LYS A 47 20.26 13.22 5.36
N THR A 48 19.09 12.62 5.32
CA THR A 48 17.82 13.29 5.48
C THR A 48 16.97 12.57 6.53
N ARG A 49 16.13 13.31 7.24
CA ARG A 49 15.14 12.73 8.14
C ARG A 49 14.10 11.97 7.31
N ALA A 50 13.83 10.73 7.67
CA ALA A 50 12.83 9.90 7.05
C ALA A 50 12.01 9.12 8.08
N PHE A 51 10.75 8.89 7.78
CA PHE A 51 9.87 8.02 8.53
C PHE A 51 9.93 6.59 7.98
N HIS A 52 9.99 5.61 8.87
CA HIS A 52 9.70 4.23 8.55
C HIS A 52 8.20 4.00 8.76
N LEU A 53 7.47 3.83 7.66
CA LEU A 53 6.04 3.56 7.66
C LEU A 53 5.76 2.09 7.42
N VAL A 54 4.76 1.54 8.11
CA VAL A 54 4.13 0.26 7.77
C VAL A 54 2.74 0.55 7.25
N VAL A 55 2.49 0.23 5.99
CA VAL A 55 1.19 0.37 5.34
C VAL A 55 0.56 -1.00 5.20
N GLU A 56 -0.71 -1.12 5.57
CA GLU A 56 -1.45 -2.39 5.61
C GLU A 56 -2.88 -2.19 5.11
N GLY A 57 -3.41 -3.15 4.34
CA GLY A 57 -4.84 -3.18 4.01
C GLY A 57 -5.69 -3.31 5.26
N TYR A 58 -6.62 -2.39 5.50
CA TYR A 58 -7.54 -2.46 6.63
C TYR A 58 -8.39 -3.73 6.53
N ARG A 59 -8.43 -4.54 7.61
CA ARG A 59 -9.03 -5.88 7.64
C ARG A 59 -8.46 -6.89 6.63
N LEU A 60 -7.44 -6.49 5.84
CA LEU A 60 -6.76 -7.32 4.85
C LEU A 60 -5.26 -7.47 5.20
N PRO A 61 -4.91 -8.06 6.35
CA PRO A 61 -3.55 -8.06 6.89
C PRO A 61 -2.53 -8.86 6.08
N MET A 62 -2.97 -9.57 5.02
CA MET A 62 -2.08 -10.20 4.05
C MET A 62 -1.40 -9.20 3.13
N TYR A 63 -1.98 -8.02 2.91
CA TYR A 63 -1.39 -6.95 2.10
C TYR A 63 -0.70 -5.94 3.00
N TRP A 64 0.61 -5.82 2.88
CA TRP A 64 1.41 -4.89 3.65
C TRP A 64 2.70 -4.51 2.94
N MET A 65 3.22 -3.32 3.24
CA MET A 65 4.54 -2.87 2.83
C MET A 65 5.20 -2.03 3.92
N HIS A 66 6.52 -2.04 3.92
CA HIS A 66 7.36 -1.15 4.71
C HIS A 66 7.95 -0.11 3.78
N LEU A 67 7.78 1.14 4.12
CA LEU A 67 8.27 2.29 3.35
C LEU A 67 9.26 3.09 4.18
N GLU A 68 10.25 3.64 3.52
CA GLU A 68 11.07 4.75 4.03
C GLU A 68 10.69 5.99 3.24
N VAL A 69 10.25 7.04 3.93
CA VAL A 69 9.70 8.25 3.31
C VAL A 69 10.37 9.47 3.90
N VAL A 70 10.92 10.36 3.07
CA VAL A 70 11.53 11.62 3.50
C VAL A 70 10.54 12.43 4.32
N ALA A 71 10.90 12.85 5.52
CA ALA A 71 10.00 13.52 6.45
C ALA A 71 9.43 14.86 5.93
N GLY A 72 10.19 15.53 5.07
CA GLY A 72 9.76 16.75 4.38
C GLY A 72 8.81 16.55 3.20
N THR A 73 8.49 15.29 2.86
CA THR A 73 7.53 14.96 1.78
C THR A 73 6.11 15.35 2.18
N THR A 74 5.26 15.68 1.21
CA THR A 74 3.85 15.99 1.46
C THR A 74 2.98 14.73 1.52
N LEU A 75 1.80 14.83 2.14
CA LEU A 75 0.77 13.78 2.08
C LEU A 75 0.35 13.49 0.63
N ASP A 76 0.27 14.50 -0.24
CA ASP A 76 -0.04 14.36 -1.67
C ASP A 76 0.98 13.43 -2.38
N THR A 77 2.26 13.57 -2.09
CA THR A 77 3.29 12.68 -2.65
C THR A 77 3.15 11.25 -2.13
N LEU A 78 2.81 11.07 -0.85
CA LEU A 78 2.54 9.75 -0.29
C LEU A 78 1.25 9.14 -0.88
N ASP A 79 0.20 9.94 -1.05
CA ASP A 79 -1.05 9.56 -1.72
C ASP A 79 -0.77 9.00 -3.12
N ARG A 80 -0.09 9.77 -3.97
CA ARG A 80 0.26 9.34 -5.33
C ARG A 80 1.03 8.03 -5.32
N PHE A 81 2.02 7.89 -4.43
CA PHE A 81 2.78 6.66 -4.32
C PHE A 81 1.90 5.45 -3.94
N LEU A 82 0.96 5.60 -3.00
CA LEU A 82 0.05 4.54 -2.60
C LEU A 82 -0.92 4.17 -3.73
N ARG A 83 -1.44 5.17 -4.43
CA ARG A 83 -2.29 4.98 -5.59
C ARG A 83 -1.55 4.23 -6.68
N ASP A 84 -0.40 4.71 -7.13
CA ASP A 84 0.40 4.11 -8.20
C ASP A 84 0.81 2.67 -7.89
N THR A 85 1.13 2.40 -6.62
CA THR A 85 1.65 1.10 -6.21
C THR A 85 0.55 0.06 -5.97
N TRP A 86 -0.64 0.51 -5.49
CA TRP A 86 -1.64 -0.41 -4.95
C TRP A 86 -3.09 -0.17 -5.35
N LEU A 87 -3.48 1.04 -5.76
CA LEU A 87 -4.89 1.42 -5.69
C LEU A 87 -5.47 2.00 -6.97
N GLU A 88 -4.64 2.70 -7.78
CA GLU A 88 -5.14 3.50 -8.88
C GLU A 88 -5.81 2.67 -9.97
N CYS A 89 -7.08 2.96 -10.24
CA CYS A 89 -7.86 2.32 -11.29
C CYS A 89 -8.49 3.31 -12.29
N CYS A 90 -9.05 4.44 -11.82
CA CYS A 90 -9.76 5.38 -12.67
C CYS A 90 -9.89 6.81 -12.08
N GLY A 91 -8.94 7.24 -11.25
CA GLY A 91 -8.88 8.63 -10.78
C GLY A 91 -9.82 8.98 -9.63
N HIS A 92 -10.13 8.02 -8.74
CA HIS A 92 -10.99 8.29 -7.58
C HIS A 92 -10.34 9.24 -6.57
N LEU A 93 -11.19 9.84 -5.75
CA LEU A 93 -10.78 10.70 -4.64
C LEU A 93 -10.19 9.86 -3.49
N SER A 94 -9.33 10.49 -2.70
CA SER A 94 -8.63 9.88 -1.57
C SER A 94 -8.53 10.83 -0.38
N ALA A 95 -8.33 10.27 0.82
CA ALA A 95 -8.13 11.04 2.03
C ALA A 95 -7.30 10.30 3.07
N PHE A 96 -6.49 11.03 3.84
CA PHE A 96 -5.92 10.57 5.11
C PHE A 96 -6.76 11.09 6.26
N GLU A 97 -6.88 10.30 7.33
CA GLU A 97 -7.36 10.77 8.63
C GLU A 97 -6.24 10.63 9.66
N ILE A 98 -5.78 11.76 10.18
CA ILE A 98 -4.61 11.86 11.07
C ILE A 98 -4.99 12.68 12.30
N GLY A 99 -5.02 12.03 13.47
CA GLY A 99 -5.34 12.73 14.73
C GLY A 99 -6.73 13.38 14.72
N GLY A 100 -7.71 12.81 14.03
CA GLY A 100 -9.07 13.34 13.90
C GLY A 100 -9.21 14.47 12.86
N VAL A 101 -8.16 14.75 12.08
CA VAL A 101 -8.20 15.72 10.98
C VAL A 101 -8.19 14.96 9.66
N ARG A 102 -9.13 15.29 8.75
CA ARG A 102 -9.20 14.73 7.40
C ARG A 102 -8.36 15.60 6.45
N TYR A 103 -7.47 14.95 5.70
CA TYR A 103 -6.66 15.54 4.64
C TYR A 103 -7.08 14.91 3.31
N SER A 104 -7.62 15.71 2.39
CA SER A 104 -8.17 15.24 1.12
C SER A 104 -7.46 15.90 -0.07
N VAL A 105 -7.61 15.33 -1.26
CA VAL A 105 -7.28 16.04 -2.51
C VAL A 105 -8.19 17.26 -2.65
N ASP A 106 -7.69 18.33 -3.29
CA ASP A 106 -8.43 19.63 -3.37
C ASP A 106 -9.84 19.49 -3.93
N GLU A 107 -10.06 18.59 -4.89
CA GLU A 107 -11.38 18.34 -5.51
C GLU A 107 -12.40 17.71 -4.54
N ALA A 108 -11.92 17.08 -3.46
CA ALA A 108 -12.79 16.49 -2.44
C ALA A 108 -13.19 17.46 -1.33
N ILE A 109 -12.63 18.68 -1.31
CA ILE A 109 -12.89 19.68 -0.28
C ILE A 109 -14.04 20.58 -0.75
N TYR A 110 -15.24 20.35 -0.26
CA TYR A 110 -16.40 21.18 -0.53
C TYR A 110 -16.33 22.50 0.25
N GLU A 111 -16.85 23.59 -0.32
CA GLU A 111 -16.82 24.93 0.31
C GLU A 111 -17.40 24.98 1.73
N TRP A 112 -18.47 24.22 1.96
CA TRP A 112 -19.16 24.16 3.25
C TRP A 112 -18.44 23.31 4.32
N ASP A 113 -17.38 22.57 3.95
CA ASP A 113 -16.62 21.67 4.82
C ASP A 113 -15.12 22.04 4.96
N ARG A 114 -14.73 23.20 4.44
CA ARG A 114 -13.33 23.69 4.47
C ARG A 114 -12.75 23.83 5.87
N ASP A 115 -13.59 24.06 6.88
CA ASP A 115 -13.14 24.21 8.25
C ASP A 115 -12.76 22.87 8.91
N SER A 116 -13.32 21.75 8.43
CA SER A 116 -13.08 20.39 8.97
C SER A 116 -12.07 19.59 8.16
N GLN A 117 -11.78 19.99 6.92
CA GLN A 117 -10.85 19.28 6.03
C GLN A 117 -9.68 20.18 5.63
N LYS A 118 -8.52 19.54 5.43
CA LYS A 118 -7.30 20.19 4.95
C LYS A 118 -6.83 19.49 3.67
N ASN A 119 -6.04 20.22 2.86
CA ASN A 119 -5.45 19.61 1.68
C ASN A 119 -4.19 18.78 2.01
N MET A 120 -3.79 17.93 1.09
CA MET A 120 -2.64 17.04 1.24
C MET A 120 -1.28 17.71 0.97
N GLN A 121 -1.21 19.02 0.73
CA GLN A 121 0.06 19.73 0.51
C GLN A 121 0.87 19.95 1.80
N VAL A 122 0.33 19.50 2.93
CA VAL A 122 1.02 19.52 4.21
C VAL A 122 2.16 18.48 4.24
N ARG A 123 3.30 18.86 4.85
CA ARG A 123 4.45 17.96 5.00
C ARG A 123 4.19 16.90 6.06
N LEU A 124 4.77 15.71 5.87
CA LEU A 124 4.63 14.59 6.81
C LEU A 124 5.17 14.94 8.21
N ASP A 125 6.30 15.67 8.31
CA ASP A 125 6.90 16.06 9.60
C ASP A 125 6.09 17.10 10.39
N GLN A 126 5.02 17.64 9.83
CA GLN A 126 4.08 18.54 10.49
C GLN A 126 2.88 17.81 11.09
N VAL A 127 2.61 16.59 10.63
CA VAL A 127 1.37 15.87 10.97
C VAL A 127 1.60 14.44 11.46
N LEU A 128 2.79 13.87 11.24
CA LEU A 128 3.14 12.52 11.66
C LEU A 128 4.24 12.53 12.73
N HIS A 129 4.18 11.54 13.62
CA HIS A 129 5.23 11.27 14.61
C HIS A 129 5.36 9.75 14.89
N PRO A 130 6.52 9.28 15.35
CA PRO A 130 6.71 7.89 15.72
C PRO A 130 5.66 7.37 16.72
N GLY A 131 5.16 6.16 16.47
CA GLY A 131 4.11 5.51 17.26
C GLY A 131 2.69 5.83 16.81
N GLN A 132 2.49 6.83 15.97
CA GLN A 132 1.17 7.21 15.46
C GLN A 132 0.68 6.20 14.42
N THR A 133 -0.65 6.05 14.39
CA THR A 133 -1.37 5.30 13.36
C THR A 133 -2.43 6.21 12.77
N CYS A 134 -2.57 6.23 11.46
CA CYS A 134 -3.60 6.95 10.73
C CYS A 134 -4.25 6.02 9.70
N SER A 135 -5.44 6.38 9.23
CA SER A 135 -6.13 5.71 8.13
C SER A 135 -5.93 6.47 6.83
N TYR A 136 -6.09 5.74 5.74
CA TYR A 136 -6.12 6.26 4.39
C TYR A 136 -7.24 5.56 3.63
N GLU A 137 -8.01 6.31 2.88
CA GLU A 137 -9.13 5.86 2.07
C GLU A 137 -8.90 6.24 0.61
N TYR A 138 -9.15 5.32 -0.29
CA TYR A 138 -9.19 5.55 -1.72
C TYR A 138 -10.54 5.10 -2.27
N ASP A 139 -11.20 5.93 -3.10
CA ASP A 139 -12.52 5.71 -3.66
C ASP A 139 -13.62 5.72 -2.59
N PHE A 140 -14.34 6.84 -2.45
CA PHE A 140 -15.40 6.98 -1.42
C PHE A 140 -16.70 6.20 -1.76
N GLY A 141 -16.79 5.63 -2.97
CA GLY A 141 -17.90 4.74 -3.38
C GLY A 141 -17.62 3.28 -3.06
N SER A 142 -16.56 2.70 -3.64
CA SER A 142 -16.10 1.32 -3.39
C SER A 142 -14.78 1.37 -2.62
N THR A 143 -14.85 1.80 -1.36
CA THR A 143 -13.69 2.24 -0.59
C THR A 143 -12.69 1.12 -0.34
N THR A 144 -11.42 1.39 -0.66
CA THR A 144 -10.29 0.61 -0.19
C THR A 144 -9.58 1.38 0.92
N GLU A 145 -9.58 0.80 2.11
CA GLU A 145 -8.97 1.42 3.30
C GLU A 145 -7.59 0.84 3.58
N LEU A 146 -6.65 1.71 3.97
CA LEU A 146 -5.34 1.35 4.47
C LEU A 146 -5.13 1.88 5.88
N THR A 147 -4.33 1.15 6.64
CA THR A 147 -3.76 1.63 7.90
C THR A 147 -2.30 1.99 7.68
N VAL A 148 -1.90 3.19 8.06
CA VAL A 148 -0.51 3.68 7.99
C VAL A 148 0.01 3.87 9.40
N LYS A 149 1.05 3.12 9.78
CA LYS A 149 1.70 3.20 11.09
C LYS A 149 3.10 3.78 10.96
N VAL A 150 3.41 4.82 11.70
CA VAL A 150 4.76 5.40 11.82
C VAL A 150 5.53 4.61 12.87
N THR A 151 6.51 3.79 12.46
CA THR A 151 7.26 2.92 13.36
C THR A 151 8.51 3.56 13.93
N ALA A 152 9.16 4.42 13.16
CA ALA A 152 10.38 5.13 13.56
C ALA A 152 10.58 6.38 12.70
N GLU A 153 11.40 7.30 13.21
CA GLU A 153 12.04 8.38 12.46
C GLU A 153 13.55 8.20 12.56
N GLN A 154 14.26 8.36 11.47
CA GLN A 154 15.72 8.13 11.41
C GLN A 154 16.38 9.01 10.34
N GLU A 155 17.68 9.22 10.47
CA GLU A 155 18.50 9.87 9.45
C GLU A 155 19.08 8.82 8.51
N VAL A 156 18.75 8.92 7.21
CA VAL A 156 19.17 7.97 6.18
C VAL A 156 19.61 8.69 4.92
N ASP A 157 20.41 8.03 4.09
CA ASP A 157 20.65 8.46 2.72
C ASP A 157 19.67 7.79 1.77
N MET A 158 18.73 8.58 1.28
CA MET A 158 17.69 8.14 0.33
C MET A 158 18.19 8.10 -1.13
N LYS A 159 19.46 8.45 -1.39
CA LYS A 159 20.05 8.50 -2.74
C LYS A 159 19.17 9.27 -3.76
N GLY A 160 18.59 10.38 -3.32
CA GLY A 160 17.70 11.23 -4.12
C GLY A 160 16.26 10.70 -4.27
N LYS A 161 15.94 9.57 -3.68
CA LYS A 161 14.54 9.07 -3.66
C LYS A 161 13.75 9.77 -2.56
N THR A 162 12.48 10.04 -2.82
CA THR A 162 11.54 10.58 -1.83
C THR A 162 10.90 9.46 -1.01
N ILE A 163 10.58 8.34 -1.66
CA ILE A 163 9.97 7.15 -1.06
C ILE A 163 10.72 5.91 -1.54
N GLN A 164 10.97 4.99 -0.62
CA GLN A 164 11.61 3.70 -0.92
C GLN A 164 10.82 2.56 -0.27
N VAL A 165 10.50 1.52 -1.05
CA VAL A 165 9.97 0.26 -0.51
C VAL A 165 11.11 -0.53 0.12
N LEU A 166 11.01 -0.81 1.42
CA LEU A 166 12.00 -1.60 2.17
C LEU A 166 11.66 -3.09 2.17
N ALA A 167 10.37 -3.40 2.18
CA ALA A 167 9.84 -4.76 2.08
C ALA A 167 8.37 -4.70 1.69
N ARG A 168 7.89 -5.76 1.05
CA ARG A 168 6.48 -5.92 0.68
C ARG A 168 6.07 -7.39 0.86
N ASN A 169 4.78 -7.63 1.18
CA ASN A 169 4.25 -8.99 1.19
C ASN A 169 4.37 -9.64 -0.18
N ASN A 170 4.59 -10.94 -0.19
CA ASN A 170 4.48 -11.77 -1.38
C ASN A 170 3.00 -12.04 -1.66
N LEU A 171 2.65 -12.22 -2.93
CA LEU A 171 1.29 -12.62 -3.30
C LEU A 171 0.98 -13.97 -2.65
N SER A 172 -0.03 -14.01 -1.80
CA SER A 172 -0.45 -15.24 -1.12
C SER A 172 -1.13 -16.18 -2.12
N MET A 173 -0.83 -17.46 -2.03
CA MET A 173 -1.62 -18.47 -2.72
C MET A 173 -3.02 -18.53 -2.12
N ILE A 174 -4.05 -18.37 -2.95
CA ILE A 174 -5.45 -18.56 -2.56
C ILE A 174 -5.99 -19.74 -3.39
N PRO A 175 -6.70 -20.69 -2.78
CA PRO A 175 -7.30 -21.78 -3.53
C PRO A 175 -8.45 -21.27 -4.40
N CYS A 176 -8.63 -21.88 -5.57
CA CYS A 176 -9.81 -21.71 -6.40
C CYS A 176 -11.05 -22.23 -5.66
N ASP A 177 -12.10 -21.42 -5.59
CA ASP A 177 -13.33 -21.78 -4.87
C ASP A 177 -14.10 -22.94 -5.49
N VAL A 178 -13.80 -23.27 -6.76
CA VAL A 178 -14.45 -24.37 -7.49
C VAL A 178 -13.67 -25.68 -7.36
N CYS A 179 -12.35 -25.69 -7.64
CA CYS A 179 -11.57 -26.92 -7.73
C CYS A 179 -10.43 -27.04 -6.72
N GLY A 180 -10.19 -26.03 -5.90
CA GLY A 180 -9.09 -26.00 -4.92
C GLY A 180 -7.69 -25.77 -5.50
N GLY A 181 -7.55 -25.65 -6.83
CA GLY A 181 -6.29 -25.27 -7.49
C GLY A 181 -5.88 -23.84 -7.18
N SER A 182 -4.73 -23.38 -7.66
CA SER A 182 -4.28 -22.00 -7.43
C SER A 182 -5.14 -21.00 -8.20
N ALA A 183 -5.76 -20.05 -7.51
CA ALA A 183 -6.52 -18.97 -8.14
C ALA A 183 -5.59 -17.94 -8.79
N THR A 184 -5.90 -17.55 -10.01
CA THR A 184 -5.22 -16.52 -10.82
C THR A 184 -6.13 -15.34 -11.12
N THR A 185 -7.44 -15.52 -10.92
CA THR A 185 -8.49 -14.58 -11.26
C THR A 185 -9.42 -14.37 -10.07
N THR A 186 -10.04 -13.20 -10.00
CA THR A 186 -11.11 -12.87 -9.05
C THR A 186 -12.32 -12.37 -9.81
N CYS A 187 -13.49 -12.99 -9.58
CA CYS A 187 -14.76 -12.46 -10.06
C CYS A 187 -15.20 -11.29 -9.15
N SER A 188 -15.29 -10.09 -9.69
CA SER A 188 -15.64 -8.88 -8.96
C SER A 188 -17.08 -8.90 -8.43
N GLN A 189 -18.00 -9.64 -9.08
CA GLN A 189 -19.38 -9.81 -8.61
C GLN A 189 -19.45 -10.82 -7.46
N CYS A 190 -18.96 -12.05 -7.66
CA CYS A 190 -19.08 -13.12 -6.68
C CYS A 190 -18.35 -12.84 -5.38
N ILE A 191 -17.20 -12.12 -5.43
CA ILE A 191 -16.46 -11.75 -4.21
C ILE A 191 -17.27 -10.80 -3.31
N TYR A 192 -18.16 -10.01 -3.91
CA TYR A 192 -19.04 -9.08 -3.19
C TYR A 192 -20.31 -9.76 -2.65
N GLU A 193 -20.89 -10.66 -3.43
CA GLU A 193 -22.20 -11.25 -3.10
C GLU A 193 -22.10 -12.48 -2.22
N GLU A 194 -21.03 -13.29 -2.40
CA GLU A 194 -20.93 -14.62 -1.82
C GLU A 194 -19.68 -14.86 -0.96
N ASP A 195 -18.78 -13.87 -0.81
CA ASP A 195 -17.44 -14.06 -0.24
C ASP A 195 -16.61 -15.15 -0.98
N LYS A 196 -16.96 -15.42 -2.23
CA LYS A 196 -16.32 -16.37 -3.14
C LYS A 196 -16.06 -15.66 -4.45
N GLY A 197 -15.26 -16.25 -5.34
CA GLY A 197 -14.95 -15.65 -6.63
C GLY A 197 -13.48 -15.76 -6.98
N TYR A 198 -12.72 -16.50 -6.19
CA TYR A 198 -11.34 -16.85 -6.54
C TYR A 198 -11.34 -18.03 -7.49
N LEU A 199 -10.85 -17.84 -8.71
CA LEU A 199 -10.90 -18.84 -9.79
C LEU A 199 -9.51 -19.09 -10.36
N CYS A 200 -9.21 -20.34 -10.71
CA CYS A 200 -8.07 -20.65 -11.58
C CYS A 200 -8.46 -20.44 -13.05
N ASP A 201 -7.48 -20.40 -13.97
CA ASP A 201 -7.71 -20.15 -15.40
C ASP A 201 -8.70 -21.12 -16.05
N ALA A 202 -8.76 -22.38 -15.58
CA ALA A 202 -9.69 -23.37 -16.10
C ALA A 202 -11.13 -23.08 -15.64
N CYS A 203 -11.34 -22.81 -14.34
CA CYS A 203 -12.67 -22.56 -13.80
C CYS A 203 -13.21 -21.17 -14.18
N ALA A 204 -12.34 -20.22 -14.49
CA ALA A 204 -12.74 -18.90 -14.97
C ALA A 204 -13.41 -18.93 -16.35
N LYS A 205 -13.04 -19.88 -17.23
CA LYS A 205 -13.60 -20.00 -18.58
C LYS A 205 -15.09 -20.35 -18.60
N ASP A 206 -15.53 -21.14 -17.61
CA ASP A 206 -16.91 -21.62 -17.52
C ASP A 206 -17.70 -20.86 -16.45
N HIS A 207 -17.19 -19.69 -15.98
CA HIS A 207 -17.82 -18.92 -14.94
C HIS A 207 -19.01 -18.09 -15.45
N GLU A 208 -20.15 -18.13 -14.75
CA GLU A 208 -21.42 -17.60 -15.22
C GLU A 208 -21.49 -16.07 -15.32
N CYS A 209 -20.67 -15.33 -14.56
CA CYS A 209 -20.76 -13.87 -14.48
C CYS A 209 -20.19 -13.12 -15.70
N GLY A 210 -19.63 -13.81 -16.69
CA GLY A 210 -19.02 -13.19 -17.87
C GLY A 210 -17.58 -12.72 -17.67
N GLU A 211 -16.87 -12.53 -18.79
CA GLU A 211 -15.44 -12.19 -18.80
C GLU A 211 -15.17 -10.79 -18.20
N GLU A 212 -16.11 -9.85 -18.34
CA GLU A 212 -15.99 -8.48 -17.83
C GLU A 212 -15.94 -8.40 -16.30
N MET A 213 -16.44 -9.41 -15.61
CA MET A 213 -16.37 -9.50 -14.15
C MET A 213 -15.07 -10.17 -13.66
N LEU A 214 -14.28 -10.73 -14.57
CA LEU A 214 -13.06 -11.46 -14.24
C LEU A 214 -11.85 -10.53 -14.24
N LEU A 215 -11.28 -10.28 -13.07
CA LEU A 215 -10.11 -9.45 -12.89
C LEU A 215 -8.90 -10.30 -12.49
N PRO A 216 -7.67 -9.93 -12.92
CA PRO A 216 -6.47 -10.64 -12.51
C PRO A 216 -6.27 -10.54 -11.00
N ARG A 217 -5.81 -11.62 -10.38
CA ARG A 217 -5.36 -11.59 -9.00
C ARG A 217 -4.04 -10.86 -8.88
N VAL A 218 -4.07 -9.71 -8.24
CA VAL A 218 -2.91 -8.82 -8.05
C VAL A 218 -2.55 -8.71 -6.57
N ASN A 219 -1.28 -8.34 -6.29
CA ASN A 219 -0.79 -8.15 -4.93
C ASN A 219 -1.19 -6.78 -4.37
N SER A 220 -2.49 -6.58 -4.16
CA SER A 220 -3.08 -5.32 -3.72
C SER A 220 -4.34 -5.55 -2.90
N PRO A 221 -4.59 -4.74 -1.86
CA PRO A 221 -5.88 -4.73 -1.14
C PRO A 221 -7.06 -4.29 -2.02
N ARG A 222 -6.82 -3.71 -3.21
CA ARG A 222 -7.86 -3.34 -4.17
C ARG A 222 -8.16 -4.43 -5.20
N ALA A 223 -7.55 -5.61 -5.08
CA ALA A 223 -7.83 -6.73 -5.99
C ALA A 223 -9.32 -7.08 -5.99
N GLY A 224 -9.93 -7.18 -7.18
CA GLY A 224 -11.36 -7.47 -7.36
C GLY A 224 -12.30 -6.25 -7.25
N VAL A 225 -11.78 -5.04 -7.06
CA VAL A 225 -12.59 -3.82 -6.89
C VAL A 225 -12.44 -2.89 -8.10
N CYS A 226 -13.56 -2.39 -8.63
CA CYS A 226 -13.62 -1.31 -9.62
C CYS A 226 -12.72 -1.52 -10.86
N GLY A 227 -12.66 -2.74 -11.39
CA GLY A 227 -11.84 -3.03 -12.58
C GLY A 227 -10.33 -2.93 -12.36
N TYR A 228 -9.84 -2.92 -11.12
CA TYR A 228 -8.42 -2.79 -10.82
C TYR A 228 -7.60 -4.01 -11.28
N THR A 229 -6.63 -3.77 -12.15
CA THR A 229 -5.78 -4.81 -12.77
C THR A 229 -4.34 -4.84 -12.25
N GLY A 230 -4.01 -3.99 -11.26
CA GLY A 230 -2.66 -3.90 -10.69
C GLY A 230 -1.73 -2.91 -11.38
N GLN A 231 -2.22 -2.17 -12.36
CA GLN A 231 -1.47 -1.13 -13.07
C GLN A 231 -2.30 0.15 -13.09
N ALA A 232 -1.66 1.28 -12.77
CA ALA A 232 -2.29 2.58 -12.96
C ALA A 232 -2.55 2.79 -14.47
N PRO A 233 -3.74 3.28 -14.86
CA PRO A 233 -4.04 3.57 -16.25
C PRO A 233 -3.10 4.65 -16.82
N ALA A 234 -2.62 4.45 -18.05
CA ALA A 234 -1.65 5.34 -18.69
C ALA A 234 -2.15 6.79 -18.96
N TYR A 235 -3.43 7.04 -18.75
CA TYR A 235 -4.08 8.34 -19.03
C TYR A 235 -4.26 9.23 -17.78
N ILE A 236 -3.73 8.83 -16.63
CA ILE A 236 -3.88 9.56 -15.35
C ILE A 236 -2.69 10.51 -15.07
N TRP A 237 -1.74 10.61 -16.03
CA TRP A 237 -0.53 11.46 -15.91
C TRP A 237 -0.58 12.65 -16.85
#